data_b4f8ed43c35705deb8b35bec9affd5cc
#
_entry.id   b4f8ed43c35705deb8b35bec9affd5cc
#
_cell.length_a   1.000
_cell.length_b   1.000
_cell.length_c   1.000
_cell.angle_alpha   90.00
_cell.angle_beta   90.00
_cell.angle_gamma   90.00
#
_symmetry.space_group_name_H-M   'P 1'
#
loop_
_entity.id
_entity.type
_entity.pdbx_description
1 polymer ?
#
loop_
_entity_poly.entity_id
_entity_poly.type
_entity_poly.pdbx_seq_one_letter_code
_entity_poly.pdbx_strand_id
1 'polypeptide(L)'
;MTSPTVVAAAKWTTAHDLTGATAWYGQHDGPVVLKGTTKVLVVGGADAGGAALGRAAVYNPADDTWKATATQPSPRRLHTVTALADGKVLVTGGIGGSTAPGLASAEVYDPAADTWSPAGTMNQARWGHSAVLLPNGKVLVAGGTAVRAGRTTRALRSAELYDPAATTDATRWTTVGDMTDARSGHPAVALKDGKVLVVGGTAAVGTDRDPALAFCELYDPDRATWTPTGNLLRPRALHQATALSDTTVLVTGGRAPGAGDDGTFDPLSRRTAETYDLATGAWTAVRDMPAGRAQHRAVALGPGKVLVIGGTGSDPDEAGYRSVVAYDAASDTWTARAGLLTGRWAFAAAVLPDTKVLVTGGATRSGLAAADPTATELTAATELFDGSGA
;
A
#
# COMPACT_ATOMS: atom_id res chain seq x y z
N MET A 1 -6.69 -47.03 -15.42
CA MET A 1 -5.54 -46.15 -15.18
C MET A 1 -6.00 -44.74 -15.52
N THR A 2 -6.32 -43.96 -14.53
CA THR A 2 -6.67 -42.55 -14.72
C THR A 2 -5.37 -41.80 -14.97
N SER A 3 -5.27 -41.13 -16.13
CA SER A 3 -4.14 -40.22 -16.42
C SER A 3 -4.03 -39.18 -15.31
N PRO A 4 -2.82 -38.88 -14.82
CA PRO A 4 -2.64 -37.82 -13.84
C PRO A 4 -3.08 -36.51 -14.49
N THR A 5 -4.03 -35.81 -13.86
CA THR A 5 -4.41 -34.45 -14.21
C THR A 5 -3.16 -33.58 -14.00
N VAL A 6 -2.55 -33.15 -15.09
CA VAL A 6 -1.46 -32.17 -15.03
C VAL A 6 -2.08 -30.86 -14.53
N VAL A 7 -1.90 -30.56 -13.27
CA VAL A 7 -2.21 -29.23 -12.73
C VAL A 7 -1.30 -28.26 -13.46
N ALA A 8 -1.89 -27.34 -14.23
CA ALA A 8 -1.12 -26.32 -14.92
C ALA A 8 -0.32 -25.54 -13.88
N ALA A 9 1.00 -25.43 -14.08
CA ALA A 9 1.85 -24.67 -13.17
C ALA A 9 1.35 -23.23 -13.14
N ALA A 10 1.15 -22.68 -11.94
CA ALA A 10 0.80 -21.28 -11.75
C ALA A 10 1.77 -20.38 -12.51
N LYS A 11 1.25 -19.46 -13.34
CA LYS A 11 2.08 -18.61 -14.21
C LYS A 11 1.53 -17.20 -14.29
N TRP A 12 2.41 -16.25 -14.60
CA TRP A 12 2.03 -14.90 -15.01
C TRP A 12 1.74 -14.87 -16.51
N THR A 13 0.70 -14.15 -16.88
CA THR A 13 0.34 -13.86 -18.27
C THR A 13 0.25 -12.37 -18.48
N THR A 14 0.61 -11.91 -19.67
CA THR A 14 0.38 -10.51 -20.06
C THR A 14 -1.11 -10.23 -20.16
N ALA A 15 -1.51 -9.07 -19.72
CA ALA A 15 -2.82 -8.47 -19.93
C ALA A 15 -2.63 -7.13 -20.65
N HIS A 16 -3.72 -6.47 -21.05
CA HIS A 16 -3.66 -5.17 -21.73
C HIS A 16 -2.98 -4.14 -20.83
N ASP A 17 -2.05 -3.38 -21.40
CA ASP A 17 -1.25 -2.41 -20.65
C ASP A 17 -2.09 -1.22 -20.20
N LEU A 18 -1.74 -0.68 -19.02
CA LEU A 18 -2.30 0.57 -18.54
C LEU A 18 -1.96 1.71 -19.51
N THR A 19 -2.91 2.61 -19.74
CA THR A 19 -2.66 3.79 -20.58
C THR A 19 -1.64 4.72 -19.92
N GLY A 20 -0.37 4.47 -20.17
CA GLY A 20 0.78 5.20 -19.70
C GLY A 20 1.37 4.69 -18.38
N ALA A 21 2.68 4.63 -18.36
CA ALA A 21 3.46 4.15 -17.22
C ALA A 21 3.25 5.00 -15.98
N THR A 22 3.10 4.35 -14.83
CA THR A 22 2.76 4.98 -13.55
C THR A 22 3.40 4.21 -12.41
N ALA A 23 3.94 4.93 -11.41
CA ALA A 23 4.42 4.34 -10.17
C ALA A 23 3.67 4.89 -8.95
N TRP A 24 3.50 4.05 -7.93
CA TRP A 24 2.86 4.38 -6.65
C TRP A 24 3.87 4.24 -5.51
N TYR A 25 4.86 5.14 -5.48
CA TYR A 25 5.90 5.15 -4.46
C TYR A 25 5.34 5.36 -3.06
N GLY A 26 5.82 4.56 -2.10
CA GLY A 26 5.48 4.73 -0.68
C GLY A 26 4.00 4.62 -0.33
N GLN A 27 3.16 4.17 -1.27
CA GLN A 27 1.76 3.88 -1.02
C GLN A 27 1.61 2.42 -0.60
N HIS A 28 0.95 2.19 0.53
CA HIS A 28 0.62 0.85 1.00
C HIS A 28 -0.67 0.36 0.38
N ASP A 29 -1.59 1.29 0.15
CA ASP A 29 -2.85 1.02 -0.52
C ASP A 29 -2.62 0.92 -2.02
N GLY A 30 -3.16 -0.11 -2.57
CA GLY A 30 -3.08 -0.41 -3.99
C GLY A 30 -4.30 0.06 -4.75
N PRO A 31 -4.57 -0.61 -5.85
CA PRO A 31 -5.80 -0.48 -6.60
C PRO A 31 -6.99 -1.01 -5.77
N VAL A 32 -8.18 -0.55 -6.12
CA VAL A 32 -9.43 -0.99 -5.49
C VAL A 32 -10.20 -1.90 -6.43
N VAL A 33 -10.56 -3.10 -5.96
CA VAL A 33 -11.58 -3.93 -6.62
C VAL A 33 -12.95 -3.30 -6.36
N LEU A 34 -13.65 -2.92 -7.42
CA LEU A 34 -14.95 -2.26 -7.31
C LEU A 34 -16.01 -3.23 -6.81
N LYS A 35 -16.73 -2.84 -5.75
CA LYS A 35 -17.71 -3.68 -5.04
C LYS A 35 -18.73 -4.30 -5.98
N GLY A 36 -18.96 -5.61 -5.83
CA GLY A 36 -19.94 -6.37 -6.65
C GLY A 36 -19.48 -6.62 -8.09
N THR A 37 -18.22 -6.34 -8.41
CA THR A 37 -17.63 -6.57 -9.74
C THR A 37 -16.29 -7.28 -9.64
N THR A 38 -15.71 -7.62 -10.79
CA THR A 38 -14.32 -8.08 -10.91
C THR A 38 -13.38 -6.94 -11.35
N LYS A 39 -13.92 -5.72 -11.56
CA LYS A 39 -13.17 -4.58 -12.11
C LYS A 39 -12.27 -3.95 -11.07
N VAL A 40 -11.15 -3.41 -11.52
CA VAL A 40 -10.12 -2.81 -10.66
C VAL A 40 -9.88 -1.35 -11.06
N LEU A 41 -10.05 -0.45 -10.11
CA LEU A 41 -9.74 0.97 -10.26
C LEU A 41 -8.30 1.26 -9.82
N VAL A 42 -7.55 1.98 -10.63
CA VAL A 42 -6.28 2.62 -10.25
C VAL A 42 -6.42 4.14 -10.35
N VAL A 43 -5.78 4.87 -9.45
CA VAL A 43 -5.90 6.33 -9.34
C VAL A 43 -4.55 6.99 -9.15
N GLY A 44 -4.31 8.11 -9.82
CA GLY A 44 -3.15 8.97 -9.63
C GLY A 44 -1.82 8.26 -9.81
N GLY A 45 -0.89 8.50 -8.89
CA GLY A 45 0.48 7.99 -8.93
C GLY A 45 1.44 9.04 -9.47
N ALA A 46 2.65 8.62 -9.86
CA ALA A 46 3.71 9.47 -10.37
C ALA A 46 4.16 9.04 -11.75
N ASP A 47 4.58 9.99 -12.57
CA ASP A 47 5.32 9.73 -13.81
C ASP A 47 6.82 9.48 -13.56
N ALA A 48 7.60 9.28 -14.61
CA ALA A 48 9.04 9.03 -14.52
C ALA A 48 9.83 10.19 -13.90
N GLY A 49 9.34 11.41 -14.03
CA GLY A 49 9.91 12.60 -13.40
C GLY A 49 9.44 12.83 -11.95
N GLY A 50 8.59 11.94 -11.42
CA GLY A 50 8.01 12.06 -10.09
C GLY A 50 6.86 13.05 -9.98
N ALA A 51 6.33 13.58 -11.10
CA ALA A 51 5.17 14.47 -11.07
C ALA A 51 3.89 13.70 -10.80
N ALA A 52 2.99 14.32 -10.05
CA ALA A 52 1.69 13.74 -9.72
C ALA A 52 0.78 13.64 -10.94
N LEU A 53 0.08 12.54 -11.07
CA LEU A 53 -0.84 12.25 -12.16
C LEU A 53 -2.31 12.46 -11.77
N GLY A 54 -3.08 13.12 -12.64
CA GLY A 54 -4.52 13.36 -12.49
C GLY A 54 -5.35 12.39 -13.32
N ARG A 55 -4.95 11.14 -13.42
CA ARG A 55 -5.66 10.13 -14.20
C ARG A 55 -6.16 8.99 -13.32
N ALA A 56 -7.26 8.39 -13.74
CA ALA A 56 -7.77 7.16 -13.16
C ALA A 56 -8.26 6.24 -14.28
N ALA A 57 -8.13 4.94 -14.08
CA ALA A 57 -8.56 3.95 -15.05
C ALA A 57 -9.13 2.70 -14.36
N VAL A 58 -10.10 2.09 -15.00
CA VAL A 58 -10.73 0.84 -14.57
C VAL A 58 -10.32 -0.28 -15.52
N TYR A 59 -9.71 -1.32 -14.96
CA TYR A 59 -9.45 -2.58 -15.65
C TYR A 59 -10.67 -3.49 -15.57
N ASN A 60 -11.06 -4.06 -16.71
CA ASN A 60 -12.08 -5.08 -16.77
C ASN A 60 -11.46 -6.42 -17.18
N PRO A 61 -11.34 -7.40 -16.27
CA PRO A 61 -10.72 -8.69 -16.60
C PRO A 61 -11.55 -9.57 -17.53
N ALA A 62 -12.85 -9.26 -17.75
CA ALA A 62 -13.70 -10.05 -18.62
C ALA A 62 -13.39 -9.88 -20.11
N ASP A 63 -12.92 -8.70 -20.49
CA ASP A 63 -12.56 -8.33 -21.88
C ASP A 63 -11.11 -7.87 -22.01
N ASP A 64 -10.34 -7.96 -20.92
CA ASP A 64 -8.93 -7.53 -20.85
C ASP A 64 -8.72 -6.09 -21.34
N THR A 65 -9.52 -5.15 -20.82
CA THR A 65 -9.43 -3.75 -21.26
C THR A 65 -9.24 -2.79 -20.09
N TRP A 66 -8.53 -1.69 -20.36
CA TRP A 66 -8.48 -0.51 -19.52
C TRP A 66 -9.38 0.58 -20.09
N LYS A 67 -10.26 1.13 -19.27
CA LYS A 67 -11.08 2.29 -19.60
C LYS A 67 -10.68 3.45 -18.68
N ALA A 68 -10.26 4.58 -19.28
CA ALA A 68 -10.06 5.81 -18.52
C ALA A 68 -11.41 6.25 -17.92
N THR A 69 -11.40 6.68 -16.67
CA THR A 69 -12.54 7.34 -16.03
C THR A 69 -12.51 8.84 -16.33
N ALA A 70 -13.50 9.56 -15.84
CA ALA A 70 -13.44 11.02 -15.82
C ALA A 70 -12.14 11.47 -15.12
N THR A 71 -11.50 12.52 -15.64
CA THR A 71 -10.25 13.04 -15.08
C THR A 71 -10.46 13.42 -13.62
N GLN A 72 -9.63 12.93 -12.74
CA GLN A 72 -9.62 13.32 -11.35
C GLN A 72 -9.38 14.84 -11.23
N PRO A 73 -10.14 15.59 -10.45
CA PRO A 73 -9.99 17.04 -10.36
C PRO A 73 -8.59 17.49 -9.94
N SER A 74 -7.95 16.77 -9.03
CA SER A 74 -6.63 17.10 -8.53
C SER A 74 -5.61 15.98 -8.78
N PRO A 75 -4.56 16.21 -9.59
CA PRO A 75 -3.44 15.27 -9.69
C PRO A 75 -2.86 14.96 -8.32
N ARG A 76 -2.55 13.67 -8.05
CA ARG A 76 -2.02 13.27 -6.74
C ARG A 76 -1.16 12.01 -6.78
N ARG A 77 -0.12 12.01 -5.95
CA ARG A 77 0.70 10.86 -5.59
C ARG A 77 0.83 10.77 -4.08
N LEU A 78 1.25 9.64 -3.53
CA LEU A 78 1.34 9.41 -2.07
C LEU A 78 0.00 9.65 -1.33
N HIS A 79 -1.11 9.47 -2.04
CA HIS A 79 -2.49 9.53 -1.55
C HIS A 79 -2.96 8.14 -1.14
N THR A 80 -4.15 8.04 -0.57
CA THR A 80 -4.81 6.76 -0.30
C THR A 80 -6.06 6.60 -1.15
N VAL A 81 -6.42 5.34 -1.43
CA VAL A 81 -7.61 4.95 -2.20
C VAL A 81 -8.37 3.90 -1.39
N THR A 82 -9.57 4.22 -0.96
CA THR A 82 -10.35 3.39 -0.01
C THR A 82 -11.74 3.08 -0.58
N ALA A 83 -12.06 1.78 -0.72
CA ALA A 83 -13.42 1.36 -1.06
C ALA A 83 -14.38 1.67 0.10
N LEU A 84 -15.51 2.31 -0.20
CA LEU A 84 -16.56 2.61 0.76
C LEU A 84 -17.63 1.49 0.82
N ALA A 85 -18.38 1.48 1.90
CA ALA A 85 -19.42 0.47 2.11
C ALA A 85 -20.56 0.53 1.06
N ASP A 86 -20.82 1.70 0.46
CA ASP A 86 -21.81 1.91 -0.59
C ASP A 86 -21.31 1.56 -2.01
N GLY A 87 -20.05 1.14 -2.14
CA GLY A 87 -19.41 0.79 -3.42
C GLY A 87 -18.70 1.94 -4.13
N LYS A 88 -18.75 3.15 -3.59
CA LYS A 88 -17.94 4.27 -4.06
C LYS A 88 -16.50 4.13 -3.59
N VAL A 89 -15.62 4.97 -4.10
CA VAL A 89 -14.19 4.96 -3.76
C VAL A 89 -13.76 6.35 -3.31
N LEU A 90 -13.24 6.42 -2.08
CA LEU A 90 -12.69 7.64 -1.50
C LEU A 90 -11.19 7.74 -1.83
N VAL A 91 -10.77 8.93 -2.27
CA VAL A 91 -9.36 9.27 -2.50
C VAL A 91 -8.99 10.45 -1.63
N THR A 92 -7.95 10.33 -0.79
CA THR A 92 -7.61 11.37 0.19
C THR A 92 -6.16 11.80 0.12
N GLY A 93 -5.94 13.11 0.30
CA GLY A 93 -4.62 13.70 0.48
C GLY A 93 -3.65 13.47 -0.67
N GLY A 94 -2.38 13.32 -0.33
CA GLY A 94 -1.29 13.17 -1.29
C GLY A 94 -0.55 14.46 -1.58
N ILE A 95 0.25 14.45 -2.65
CA ILE A 95 0.99 15.61 -3.18
C ILE A 95 0.51 15.85 -4.60
N GLY A 96 0.12 17.10 -4.90
CA GLY A 96 -0.42 17.50 -6.20
C GLY A 96 0.61 18.01 -7.22
N GLY A 97 1.86 18.22 -6.82
CA GLY A 97 2.93 18.73 -7.69
C GLY A 97 4.31 18.32 -7.20
N SER A 98 5.37 18.70 -7.92
CA SER A 98 6.75 18.37 -7.54
C SER A 98 7.23 19.09 -6.27
N THR A 99 6.69 20.29 -6.02
CA THR A 99 7.07 21.17 -4.88
C THR A 99 5.87 21.61 -4.04
N ALA A 100 4.66 21.09 -4.33
CA ALA A 100 3.45 21.52 -3.66
C ALA A 100 3.40 21.06 -2.20
N PRO A 101 2.78 21.85 -1.30
CA PRO A 101 2.39 21.33 -0.01
C PRO A 101 1.44 20.15 -0.19
N GLY A 102 1.35 19.27 0.82
CA GLY A 102 0.39 18.17 0.80
C GLY A 102 -1.03 18.66 0.57
N LEU A 103 -1.86 17.79 0.02
CA LEU A 103 -3.26 18.04 -0.21
C LEU A 103 -4.08 17.72 1.05
N ALA A 104 -5.03 18.62 1.38
CA ALA A 104 -6.08 18.32 2.35
C ALA A 104 -7.38 17.86 1.64
N SER A 105 -7.47 18.04 0.32
CA SER A 105 -8.66 17.67 -0.45
C SER A 105 -8.88 16.16 -0.49
N ALA A 106 -10.16 15.80 -0.49
CA ALA A 106 -10.62 14.44 -0.75
C ALA A 106 -11.65 14.43 -1.88
N GLU A 107 -11.74 13.33 -2.60
CA GLU A 107 -12.63 13.14 -3.73
C GLU A 107 -13.24 11.75 -3.68
N VAL A 108 -14.47 11.62 -4.15
CA VAL A 108 -15.19 10.34 -4.24
C VAL A 108 -15.47 10.03 -5.71
N TYR A 109 -15.10 8.84 -6.12
CA TYR A 109 -15.51 8.25 -7.38
C TYR A 109 -16.76 7.38 -7.20
N ASP A 110 -17.76 7.62 -8.03
CA ASP A 110 -18.96 6.79 -8.14
C ASP A 110 -18.82 5.91 -9.40
N PRO A 111 -18.55 4.59 -9.24
CA PRO A 111 -18.36 3.72 -10.39
C PRO A 111 -19.64 3.44 -11.19
N ALA A 112 -20.83 3.65 -10.61
CA ALA A 112 -22.09 3.46 -11.30
C ALA A 112 -22.40 4.62 -12.26
N ALA A 113 -22.02 5.84 -11.86
CA ALA A 113 -22.19 7.05 -12.66
C ALA A 113 -20.95 7.41 -13.49
N ASP A 114 -19.79 6.78 -13.23
CA ASP A 114 -18.46 7.13 -13.78
C ASP A 114 -18.11 8.60 -13.54
N THR A 115 -18.36 9.11 -12.32
CA THR A 115 -18.17 10.53 -11.97
C THR A 115 -17.34 10.70 -10.71
N TRP A 116 -16.61 11.83 -10.66
CA TRP A 116 -15.87 12.29 -9.49
C TRP A 116 -16.61 13.47 -8.84
N SER A 117 -16.63 13.50 -7.52
CA SER A 117 -17.19 14.58 -6.73
C SER A 117 -16.29 14.93 -5.54
N PRO A 118 -16.26 16.22 -5.12
CA PRO A 118 -15.57 16.61 -3.90
C PRO A 118 -16.09 15.85 -2.67
N ALA A 119 -15.19 15.45 -1.79
CA ALA A 119 -15.49 14.78 -0.52
C ALA A 119 -15.10 15.65 0.68
N GLY A 120 -15.09 16.96 0.49
CA GLY A 120 -14.68 17.93 1.52
C GLY A 120 -13.16 18.00 1.69
N THR A 121 -12.75 18.59 2.80
CA THR A 121 -11.35 18.91 3.08
C THR A 121 -10.98 18.43 4.48
N MET A 122 -9.92 17.62 4.59
CA MET A 122 -9.34 17.25 5.88
C MET A 122 -8.87 18.49 6.65
N ASN A 123 -8.89 18.43 7.97
CA ASN A 123 -8.38 19.51 8.81
C ASN A 123 -6.85 19.70 8.67
N GLN A 124 -6.14 18.62 8.31
CA GLN A 124 -4.70 18.63 8.10
C GLN A 124 -4.34 18.05 6.73
N ALA A 125 -3.66 18.85 5.89
CA ALA A 125 -3.05 18.34 4.65
C ALA A 125 -2.01 17.27 4.98
N ARG A 126 -2.02 16.16 4.22
CA ARG A 126 -1.14 15.02 4.47
C ARG A 126 -0.87 14.17 3.24
N TRP A 127 0.30 13.52 3.22
CA TRP A 127 0.67 12.47 2.27
C TRP A 127 1.38 11.31 2.97
N GLY A 128 1.42 10.13 2.36
CA GLY A 128 2.02 8.94 2.97
C GLY A 128 1.33 8.54 4.29
N HIS A 129 0.07 8.91 4.43
CA HIS A 129 -0.82 8.50 5.52
C HIS A 129 -1.44 7.14 5.20
N SER A 130 -2.08 6.52 6.18
CA SER A 130 -2.94 5.37 5.97
C SER A 130 -4.42 5.75 5.99
N ALA A 131 -5.26 4.98 5.28
CA ALA A 131 -6.71 5.11 5.31
C ALA A 131 -7.37 3.74 5.39
N VAL A 132 -8.32 3.57 6.30
CA VAL A 132 -8.97 2.28 6.57
C VAL A 132 -10.46 2.47 6.76
N LEU A 133 -11.27 1.69 6.01
CA LEU A 133 -12.71 1.62 6.22
C LEU A 133 -13.01 0.90 7.55
N LEU A 134 -13.78 1.55 8.42
CA LEU A 134 -14.19 1.03 9.72
C LEU A 134 -15.53 0.28 9.60
N PRO A 135 -15.86 -0.60 10.55
CA PRO A 135 -17.14 -1.33 10.57
C PRO A 135 -18.37 -0.42 10.59
N ASN A 136 -18.26 0.79 11.14
CA ASN A 136 -19.35 1.78 11.17
C ASN A 136 -19.49 2.56 9.84
N GLY A 137 -18.77 2.20 8.79
CA GLY A 137 -18.82 2.83 7.47
C GLY A 137 -18.01 4.12 7.32
N LYS A 138 -17.40 4.64 8.38
CA LYS A 138 -16.47 5.77 8.32
C LYS A 138 -15.09 5.32 7.87
N VAL A 139 -14.26 6.25 7.38
CA VAL A 139 -12.86 5.97 7.04
C VAL A 139 -11.95 6.69 8.02
N LEU A 140 -11.10 5.92 8.70
CA LEU A 140 -10.01 6.45 9.51
C LEU A 140 -8.84 6.83 8.59
N VAL A 141 -8.39 8.08 8.69
CA VAL A 141 -7.18 8.59 8.04
C VAL A 141 -6.17 8.95 9.12
N ALA A 142 -4.99 8.33 9.12
CA ALA A 142 -4.04 8.46 10.22
C ALA A 142 -2.61 8.77 9.77
N GLY A 143 -1.95 9.64 10.50
CA GLY A 143 -0.54 9.97 10.28
C GLY A 143 -0.26 10.66 8.95
N GLY A 144 0.88 10.28 8.36
CA GLY A 144 1.40 10.87 7.13
C GLY A 144 2.38 12.00 7.42
N THR A 145 2.76 12.70 6.37
CA THR A 145 3.68 13.84 6.41
C THR A 145 2.93 15.12 6.06
N ALA A 146 3.31 16.23 6.67
CA ALA A 146 2.83 17.57 6.32
C ALA A 146 4.00 18.57 6.25
N VAL A 147 3.78 19.66 5.51
CA VAL A 147 4.69 20.81 5.51
C VAL A 147 4.35 21.70 6.70
N ARG A 148 5.37 22.07 7.47
CA ARG A 148 5.29 23.07 8.54
C ARG A 148 5.66 24.45 7.99
N ALA A 149 5.32 25.50 8.74
CA ALA A 149 5.84 26.85 8.49
C ALA A 149 7.38 26.81 8.38
N GLY A 150 7.95 27.43 7.34
CA GLY A 150 9.39 27.37 7.05
C GLY A 150 9.80 26.22 6.09
N ARG A 151 8.84 25.53 5.45
CA ARG A 151 9.07 24.47 4.44
C ARG A 151 9.74 23.20 4.96
N THR A 152 9.81 22.98 6.28
CA THR A 152 10.24 21.69 6.82
C THR A 152 9.08 20.69 6.80
N THR A 153 9.35 19.46 6.44
CA THR A 153 8.39 18.37 6.52
C THR A 153 8.48 17.68 7.88
N ARG A 154 7.36 17.16 8.37
CA ARG A 154 7.33 16.32 9.56
C ARG A 154 6.24 15.27 9.47
N ALA A 155 6.46 14.15 10.13
CA ALA A 155 5.43 13.16 10.35
C ALA A 155 4.31 13.71 11.26
N LEU A 156 3.11 13.22 11.05
CA LEU A 156 1.92 13.57 11.83
C LEU A 156 1.57 12.44 12.79
N ARG A 157 1.08 12.81 13.97
CA ARG A 157 0.40 11.91 14.91
C ARG A 157 -1.12 12.04 14.83
N SER A 158 -1.62 13.09 14.17
CA SER A 158 -3.05 13.37 14.08
C SER A 158 -3.77 12.36 13.19
N ALA A 159 -5.03 12.08 13.57
CA ALA A 159 -5.93 11.25 12.80
C ALA A 159 -7.30 11.93 12.64
N GLU A 160 -8.01 11.60 11.56
CA GLU A 160 -9.31 12.14 11.21
C GLU A 160 -10.23 11.04 10.71
N LEU A 161 -11.53 11.20 10.94
CA LEU A 161 -12.58 10.35 10.38
C LEU A 161 -13.30 11.07 9.25
N TYR A 162 -13.42 10.39 8.13
CA TYR A 162 -14.34 10.74 7.06
C TYR A 162 -15.67 10.04 7.28
N ASP A 163 -16.78 10.80 7.25
CA ASP A 163 -18.13 10.28 7.34
C ASP A 163 -18.83 10.40 5.97
N PRO A 164 -19.03 9.30 5.23
CA PRO A 164 -19.70 9.33 3.94
C PRO A 164 -21.19 9.73 4.04
N ALA A 165 -21.82 9.55 5.21
CA ALA A 165 -23.22 9.89 5.45
C ALA A 165 -23.43 11.36 5.83
N ALA A 166 -22.36 12.11 6.09
CA ALA A 166 -22.46 13.52 6.44
C ALA A 166 -23.03 14.36 5.29
N THR A 167 -24.00 15.20 5.62
CA THR A 167 -24.71 16.06 4.66
C THR A 167 -24.05 17.42 4.45
N THR A 168 -23.12 17.81 5.32
CA THR A 168 -22.40 19.08 5.25
C THR A 168 -20.89 18.85 5.32
N ASP A 169 -20.11 19.71 4.70
CA ASP A 169 -18.64 19.61 4.75
C ASP A 169 -18.10 19.80 6.17
N ALA A 170 -18.77 20.59 7.01
CA ALA A 170 -18.37 20.84 8.39
C ALA A 170 -18.43 19.58 9.29
N THR A 171 -19.26 18.60 8.95
CA THR A 171 -19.40 17.34 9.70
C THR A 171 -18.77 16.15 9.02
N ARG A 172 -18.30 16.32 7.78
CA ARG A 172 -17.74 15.26 6.94
C ARG A 172 -16.38 14.78 7.42
N TRP A 173 -15.57 15.69 7.96
CA TRP A 173 -14.26 15.41 8.51
C TRP A 173 -14.20 15.78 9.98
N THR A 174 -13.86 14.83 10.82
CA THR A 174 -13.79 15.02 12.28
C THR A 174 -12.43 14.57 12.80
N THR A 175 -11.75 15.42 13.54
CA THR A 175 -10.51 15.07 14.24
C THR A 175 -10.82 14.06 15.35
N VAL A 176 -9.98 13.06 15.50
CA VAL A 176 -10.01 12.09 16.61
C VAL A 176 -8.74 12.20 17.44
N GLY A 177 -8.61 11.36 18.48
CA GLY A 177 -7.41 11.32 19.30
C GLY A 177 -6.14 11.13 18.47
N ASP A 178 -5.05 11.75 18.89
CA ASP A 178 -3.74 11.62 18.27
C ASP A 178 -3.08 10.28 18.63
N MET A 179 -2.31 9.70 17.71
CA MET A 179 -1.36 8.62 18.00
C MET A 179 -0.31 9.10 19.02
N THR A 180 0.32 8.19 19.73
CA THR A 180 1.47 8.49 20.60
C THR A 180 2.65 8.98 19.77
N ASP A 181 2.94 8.26 18.69
CA ASP A 181 4.07 8.56 17.82
C ASP A 181 3.63 9.09 16.45
N ALA A 182 4.29 10.16 16.02
CA ALA A 182 4.13 10.67 14.65
C ALA A 182 4.76 9.69 13.65
N ARG A 183 4.02 9.36 12.60
CA ARG A 183 4.47 8.39 11.59
C ARG A 183 3.98 8.68 10.19
N SER A 184 4.79 8.30 9.19
CA SER A 184 4.47 8.36 7.77
C SER A 184 4.92 7.08 7.08
N GLY A 185 4.34 6.77 5.90
CA GLY A 185 4.73 5.58 5.15
C GLY A 185 4.55 4.28 5.95
N HIS A 186 3.52 4.22 6.78
CA HIS A 186 3.14 3.06 7.59
C HIS A 186 1.89 2.40 7.01
N PRO A 187 1.81 1.08 6.98
CA PRO A 187 0.57 0.37 6.69
C PRO A 187 -0.39 0.41 7.90
N ALA A 188 -1.66 0.30 7.60
CA ALA A 188 -2.72 0.11 8.59
C ALA A 188 -3.62 -1.06 8.18
N VAL A 189 -4.05 -1.86 9.16
CA VAL A 189 -4.84 -3.06 8.94
C VAL A 189 -6.08 -3.02 9.82
N ALA A 190 -7.27 -3.16 9.21
CA ALA A 190 -8.51 -3.40 9.95
C ALA A 190 -8.47 -4.81 10.56
N LEU A 191 -8.74 -4.90 11.86
CA LEU A 191 -8.78 -6.15 12.61
C LEU A 191 -10.22 -6.63 12.78
N LYS A 192 -10.40 -7.91 13.05
CA LYS A 192 -11.74 -8.51 13.20
C LYS A 192 -12.54 -7.95 14.38
N ASP A 193 -11.86 -7.49 15.42
CA ASP A 193 -12.49 -6.84 16.57
C ASP A 193 -12.94 -5.38 16.31
N GLY A 194 -12.80 -4.92 15.06
CA GLY A 194 -13.16 -3.58 14.61
C GLY A 194 -12.09 -2.53 14.82
N LYS A 195 -11.01 -2.85 15.53
CA LYS A 195 -9.88 -1.93 15.71
C LYS A 195 -9.02 -1.83 14.45
N VAL A 196 -8.16 -0.83 14.42
CA VAL A 196 -7.16 -0.64 13.35
C VAL A 196 -5.76 -0.70 13.95
N LEU A 197 -4.93 -1.61 13.44
CA LEU A 197 -3.52 -1.70 13.77
C LEU A 197 -2.71 -0.84 12.82
N VAL A 198 -1.92 0.11 13.33
CA VAL A 198 -0.90 0.84 12.56
C VAL A 198 0.48 0.29 12.92
N VAL A 199 1.33 0.11 11.90
CA VAL A 199 2.58 -0.65 12.05
C VAL A 199 3.78 0.14 11.55
N GLY A 200 4.76 0.40 12.42
CA GLY A 200 6.04 1.00 12.03
C GLY A 200 5.91 2.32 11.26
N GLY A 201 6.60 2.42 10.13
CA GLY A 201 6.70 3.63 9.31
C GLY A 201 7.96 4.42 9.61
N THR A 202 7.99 5.71 9.27
CA THR A 202 9.09 6.64 9.57
C THR A 202 8.62 7.78 10.46
N ALA A 203 9.52 8.21 11.35
CA ALA A 203 9.37 9.47 12.09
C ALA A 203 9.91 10.63 11.26
N ALA A 204 9.28 10.91 10.09
CA ALA A 204 9.77 11.90 9.14
C ALA A 204 10.08 13.24 9.83
N VAL A 205 11.35 13.59 9.88
CA VAL A 205 11.86 14.83 10.47
C VAL A 205 12.44 15.79 9.41
N GLY A 206 12.27 15.42 8.14
CA GLY A 206 12.65 16.23 6.99
C GLY A 206 14.07 15.99 6.50
N THR A 207 14.62 14.82 6.74
CA THR A 207 15.91 14.37 6.23
C THR A 207 15.76 13.12 5.36
N ASP A 208 16.72 12.87 4.48
CA ASP A 208 16.76 11.66 3.65
C ASP A 208 17.02 10.37 4.46
N ARG A 209 17.28 10.52 5.76
CA ARG A 209 17.60 9.44 6.70
C ARG A 209 16.62 9.40 7.86
N ASP A 210 15.32 9.60 7.57
CA ASP A 210 14.29 9.53 8.59
C ASP A 210 14.29 8.14 9.26
N PRO A 211 14.35 8.06 10.61
CA PRO A 211 14.42 6.77 11.29
C PRO A 211 13.14 5.96 11.09
N ALA A 212 13.30 4.67 10.84
CA ALA A 212 12.21 3.73 10.84
C ALA A 212 11.75 3.43 12.27
N LEU A 213 10.45 3.18 12.43
CA LEU A 213 9.81 2.89 13.70
C LEU A 213 9.55 1.39 13.87
N ALA A 214 9.71 0.91 15.11
CA ALA A 214 9.20 -0.39 15.54
C ALA A 214 7.83 -0.27 16.23
N PHE A 215 7.45 0.92 16.64
CA PHE A 215 6.24 1.16 17.43
C PHE A 215 4.97 0.87 16.65
N CYS A 216 4.02 0.19 17.31
CA CYS A 216 2.71 -0.11 16.78
C CYS A 216 1.62 0.39 17.74
N GLU A 217 0.49 0.80 17.19
CA GLU A 217 -0.64 1.29 17.97
C GLU A 217 -1.96 0.75 17.41
N LEU A 218 -2.93 0.61 18.31
CA LEU A 218 -4.31 0.23 18.00
C LEU A 218 -5.23 1.44 18.12
N TYR A 219 -6.02 1.69 17.11
CA TYR A 219 -7.16 2.61 17.17
C TYR A 219 -8.43 1.84 17.52
N ASP A 220 -9.12 2.30 18.55
CA ASP A 220 -10.44 1.82 18.96
C ASP A 220 -11.52 2.76 18.42
N PRO A 221 -12.33 2.36 17.44
CA PRO A 221 -13.32 3.24 16.82
C PRO A 221 -14.50 3.58 17.75
N ASP A 222 -14.80 2.73 18.73
CA ASP A 222 -15.90 2.96 19.69
C ASP A 222 -15.54 4.03 20.72
N ARG A 223 -14.26 4.11 21.07
CA ARG A 223 -13.72 5.10 22.01
C ARG A 223 -13.06 6.30 21.34
N ALA A 224 -12.80 6.20 20.03
CA ALA A 224 -12.03 7.17 19.24
C ALA A 224 -10.64 7.47 19.86
N THR A 225 -9.97 6.44 20.40
CA THR A 225 -8.70 6.54 21.11
C THR A 225 -7.64 5.60 20.53
N TRP A 226 -6.38 6.01 20.72
CA TRP A 226 -5.21 5.19 20.39
C TRP A 226 -4.60 4.59 21.65
N THR A 227 -4.12 3.36 21.52
CA THR A 227 -3.38 2.67 22.58
C THR A 227 -2.15 1.99 22.01
N PRO A 228 -0.96 2.13 22.63
CA PRO A 228 0.20 1.35 22.26
C PRO A 228 -0.10 -0.16 22.34
N THR A 229 0.54 -0.93 21.45
CA THR A 229 0.54 -2.38 21.49
C THR A 229 1.98 -2.89 21.40
N GLY A 230 2.20 -4.20 21.26
CA GLY A 230 3.54 -4.75 21.09
C GLY A 230 4.28 -4.14 19.91
N ASN A 231 5.59 -3.97 20.06
CA ASN A 231 6.45 -3.41 19.02
C ASN A 231 6.96 -4.50 18.09
N LEU A 232 7.19 -4.14 16.83
CA LEU A 232 7.97 -4.96 15.91
C LEU A 232 9.33 -5.32 16.51
N LEU A 233 9.82 -6.50 16.26
CA LEU A 233 11.17 -6.92 16.66
C LEU A 233 12.24 -6.12 15.90
N ARG A 234 11.90 -5.63 14.71
CA ARG A 234 12.78 -4.83 13.86
C ARG A 234 12.04 -3.60 13.32
N PRO A 235 12.58 -2.37 13.50
CA PRO A 235 11.98 -1.18 12.92
C PRO A 235 11.96 -1.27 11.39
N ARG A 236 10.89 -0.76 10.76
CA ARG A 236 10.75 -0.82 9.30
C ARG A 236 9.80 0.23 8.73
N ALA A 237 10.12 0.68 7.52
CA ALA A 237 9.29 1.50 6.66
C ALA A 237 9.21 0.87 5.26
N LEU A 238 8.26 1.28 4.42
CA LEU A 238 8.06 0.74 3.07
C LEU A 238 7.87 -0.78 3.03
N HIS A 239 7.41 -1.35 4.15
CA HIS A 239 7.05 -2.75 4.34
C HIS A 239 5.56 -2.95 4.01
N GLN A 240 5.11 -4.19 3.97
CA GLN A 240 3.69 -4.51 3.84
C GLN A 240 3.18 -5.15 5.14
N ALA A 241 1.94 -4.85 5.50
CA ALA A 241 1.20 -5.52 6.55
C ALA A 241 -0.08 -6.11 5.95
N THR A 242 -0.27 -7.40 6.11
CA THR A 242 -1.34 -8.16 5.47
C THR A 242 -2.07 -9.00 6.50
N ALA A 243 -3.40 -8.90 6.56
CA ALA A 243 -4.20 -9.81 7.39
C ALA A 243 -3.98 -11.26 6.92
N LEU A 244 -3.41 -12.07 7.77
CA LEU A 244 -3.12 -13.49 7.53
C LEU A 244 -4.32 -14.36 7.91
N SER A 245 -5.02 -13.93 8.94
CA SER A 245 -6.27 -14.50 9.42
C SER A 245 -7.07 -13.43 10.16
N ASP A 246 -8.19 -13.82 10.73
CA ASP A 246 -9.00 -12.96 11.60
C ASP A 246 -8.27 -12.44 12.85
N THR A 247 -7.23 -13.13 13.28
CA THR A 247 -6.50 -12.87 14.53
C THR A 247 -5.02 -12.58 14.34
N THR A 248 -4.51 -12.65 13.12
CA THR A 248 -3.08 -12.54 12.86
C THR A 248 -2.79 -11.63 11.68
N VAL A 249 -1.81 -10.74 11.84
CA VAL A 249 -1.28 -9.87 10.75
C VAL A 249 0.15 -10.28 10.46
N LEU A 250 0.47 -10.48 9.18
CA LEU A 250 1.83 -10.72 8.70
C LEU A 250 2.45 -9.40 8.23
N VAL A 251 3.66 -9.13 8.68
CA VAL A 251 4.50 -8.04 8.18
C VAL A 251 5.68 -8.61 7.41
N THR A 252 5.96 -8.04 6.24
CA THR A 252 7.03 -8.51 5.36
C THR A 252 7.94 -7.38 4.91
N GLY A 253 9.24 -7.59 4.94
CA GLY A 253 10.24 -6.73 4.32
C GLY A 253 10.31 -5.32 4.89
N GLY A 254 10.52 -4.35 4.00
CA GLY A 254 10.72 -2.95 4.32
C GLY A 254 12.19 -2.57 4.47
N ARG A 255 12.42 -1.31 4.82
CA ARG A 255 13.74 -0.72 5.10
C ARG A 255 13.78 -0.16 6.49
N ALA A 256 14.98 -0.08 7.06
CA ALA A 256 15.28 0.73 8.22
C ALA A 256 16.59 1.47 7.94
N PRO A 257 16.54 2.62 7.29
CA PRO A 257 17.72 3.45 7.13
C PRO A 257 18.20 3.89 8.53
N GLY A 258 19.45 3.65 8.82
CA GLY A 258 20.06 3.95 10.13
C GLY A 258 21.15 2.95 10.50
N ALA A 259 21.63 3.00 11.74
CA ALA A 259 22.59 2.04 12.23
C ALA A 259 21.97 0.64 12.30
N GLY A 260 22.66 -0.36 11.79
CA GLY A 260 22.40 -1.77 12.09
C GLY A 260 22.63 -2.04 13.58
N ASP A 261 22.25 -3.25 14.03
CA ASP A 261 22.46 -3.65 15.44
C ASP A 261 23.94 -3.63 15.86
N ASP A 262 24.84 -3.64 14.88
CA ASP A 262 26.30 -3.54 15.04
C ASP A 262 26.85 -2.12 14.86
N GLY A 263 25.98 -1.10 14.73
CA GLY A 263 26.34 0.30 14.49
C GLY A 263 26.70 0.62 13.04
N THR A 264 26.61 -0.34 12.12
CA THR A 264 26.81 -0.09 10.69
C THR A 264 25.53 0.47 10.06
N PHE A 265 25.68 1.28 8.99
CA PHE A 265 24.55 1.73 8.19
C PHE A 265 24.08 0.55 7.32
N ASP A 266 22.83 0.12 7.51
CA ASP A 266 22.20 -0.92 6.69
C ASP A 266 21.30 -0.26 5.62
N PRO A 267 21.79 -0.10 4.38
CA PRO A 267 20.99 0.43 3.27
C PRO A 267 20.05 -0.62 2.67
N LEU A 268 20.19 -1.88 3.05
CA LEU A 268 19.52 -3.00 2.39
C LEU A 268 18.08 -3.17 2.90
N SER A 269 17.24 -3.67 2.02
CA SER A 269 15.89 -4.07 2.38
C SER A 269 15.89 -5.33 3.25
N ARG A 270 15.01 -5.36 4.22
CA ARG A 270 14.86 -6.48 5.15
C ARG A 270 14.27 -7.71 4.48
N ARG A 271 14.83 -8.88 4.80
CA ARG A 271 14.24 -10.18 4.47
C ARG A 271 13.35 -10.72 5.59
N THR A 272 13.39 -10.13 6.77
CA THR A 272 12.65 -10.58 7.94
C THR A 272 11.15 -10.39 7.78
N ALA A 273 10.40 -11.33 8.34
CA ALA A 273 8.95 -11.27 8.47
C ALA A 273 8.55 -11.54 9.92
N GLU A 274 7.44 -10.94 10.34
CA GLU A 274 6.93 -11.03 11.71
C GLU A 274 5.41 -11.17 11.67
N THR A 275 4.84 -11.88 12.63
CA THR A 275 3.39 -11.96 12.81
C THR A 275 2.97 -11.27 14.10
N TYR A 276 1.87 -10.53 14.04
CA TYR A 276 1.17 -9.95 15.17
C TYR A 276 -0.01 -10.83 15.56
N ASP A 277 -0.11 -11.17 16.81
CA ASP A 277 -1.25 -11.89 17.38
C ASP A 277 -2.19 -10.88 18.08
N LEU A 278 -3.45 -10.82 17.66
CA LEU A 278 -4.43 -9.88 18.16
C LEU A 278 -4.79 -10.13 19.62
N ALA A 279 -4.80 -11.37 20.07
CA ALA A 279 -5.22 -11.72 21.44
C ALA A 279 -4.18 -11.32 22.49
N THR A 280 -2.90 -11.45 22.15
CA THR A 280 -1.78 -11.17 23.05
C THR A 280 -1.18 -9.79 22.84
N GLY A 281 -1.40 -9.18 21.66
CA GLY A 281 -0.74 -7.95 21.24
C GLY A 281 0.74 -8.12 20.96
N ALA A 282 1.23 -9.33 20.79
CA ALA A 282 2.66 -9.64 20.64
C ALA A 282 3.06 -9.86 19.19
N TRP A 283 4.32 -9.48 18.87
CA TRP A 283 4.98 -9.79 17.62
C TRP A 283 5.90 -10.99 17.78
N THR A 284 5.91 -11.87 16.82
CA THR A 284 6.75 -13.05 16.76
C THR A 284 7.44 -13.13 15.40
N ALA A 285 8.75 -13.38 15.40
CA ALA A 285 9.47 -13.64 14.16
C ALA A 285 8.97 -14.94 13.54
N VAL A 286 8.78 -14.92 12.22
CA VAL A 286 8.55 -16.10 11.41
C VAL A 286 9.74 -16.30 10.46
N ARG A 287 9.74 -17.39 9.70
CA ARG A 287 10.83 -17.67 8.76
C ARG A 287 11.07 -16.48 7.82
N ASP A 288 12.33 -16.16 7.60
CA ASP A 288 12.77 -15.09 6.71
C ASP A 288 12.43 -15.39 5.24
N MET A 289 12.07 -14.36 4.49
CA MET A 289 11.97 -14.43 3.03
C MET A 289 13.32 -14.80 2.40
N PRO A 290 13.33 -15.43 1.21
CA PRO A 290 14.58 -15.75 0.51
C PRO A 290 15.44 -14.53 0.19
N ALA A 291 14.83 -13.36 -0.05
CA ALA A 291 15.52 -12.09 -0.32
C ALA A 291 14.83 -10.91 0.38
N GLY A 292 15.64 -9.95 0.82
CA GLY A 292 15.15 -8.67 1.36
C GLY A 292 14.47 -7.84 0.27
N ARG A 293 13.39 -7.15 0.64
CA ARG A 293 12.64 -6.31 -0.30
C ARG A 293 11.86 -5.20 0.37
N ALA A 294 11.76 -4.06 -0.31
CA ALA A 294 10.90 -2.94 0.05
C ALA A 294 10.04 -2.54 -1.15
N GLN A 295 9.01 -1.74 -0.93
CA GLN A 295 8.09 -1.28 -1.99
C GLN A 295 7.52 -2.43 -2.85
N HIS A 296 7.51 -3.65 -2.29
CA HIS A 296 6.85 -4.82 -2.85
C HIS A 296 5.34 -4.76 -2.57
N ARG A 297 4.59 -5.71 -3.09
CA ARG A 297 3.21 -5.94 -2.68
C ARG A 297 3.08 -7.29 -1.99
N ALA A 298 2.25 -7.32 -0.94
CA ALA A 298 1.87 -8.55 -0.26
C ALA A 298 0.34 -8.64 -0.27
N VAL A 299 -0.20 -9.71 -0.82
CA VAL A 299 -1.63 -9.92 -0.97
C VAL A 299 -2.04 -11.26 -0.38
N ALA A 300 -3.16 -11.27 0.35
CA ALA A 300 -3.72 -12.51 0.90
C ALA A 300 -4.37 -13.34 -0.22
N LEU A 301 -3.99 -14.60 -0.34
CA LEU A 301 -4.60 -15.57 -1.26
C LEU A 301 -5.69 -16.42 -0.59
N GLY A 302 -5.88 -16.26 0.70
CA GLY A 302 -6.80 -17.00 1.54
C GLY A 302 -6.24 -17.10 2.97
N PRO A 303 -6.98 -17.74 3.90
CA PRO A 303 -6.53 -17.87 5.28
C PRO A 303 -5.14 -18.51 5.38
N GLY A 304 -4.25 -17.86 6.09
CA GLY A 304 -2.88 -18.33 6.33
C GLY A 304 -1.93 -18.26 5.14
N LYS A 305 -2.35 -17.71 3.98
CA LYS A 305 -1.51 -17.65 2.78
C LYS A 305 -1.36 -16.24 2.24
N VAL A 306 -0.12 -15.82 2.02
CA VAL A 306 0.22 -14.49 1.46
C VAL A 306 1.18 -14.64 0.30
N LEU A 307 0.89 -13.96 -0.81
CA LEU A 307 1.78 -13.83 -1.95
C LEU A 307 2.54 -12.51 -1.86
N VAL A 308 3.87 -12.59 -1.87
CA VAL A 308 4.77 -11.44 -1.86
C VAL A 308 5.39 -11.28 -3.23
N ILE A 309 5.21 -10.11 -3.85
CA ILE A 309 5.43 -9.89 -5.28
C ILE A 309 6.42 -8.74 -5.45
N GLY A 310 7.44 -8.95 -6.29
CA GLY A 310 8.36 -7.89 -6.73
C GLY A 310 9.07 -7.16 -5.61
N GLY A 311 9.20 -5.85 -5.76
CA GLY A 311 9.93 -4.98 -4.84
C GLY A 311 11.36 -4.72 -5.27
N THR A 312 12.15 -4.11 -4.40
CA THR A 312 13.54 -3.72 -4.63
C THR A 312 14.40 -4.03 -3.41
N GLY A 313 15.68 -4.29 -3.61
CA GLY A 313 16.61 -4.76 -2.58
C GLY A 313 17.44 -3.68 -1.93
N SER A 314 17.95 -2.73 -2.67
CA SER A 314 18.79 -1.64 -2.17
C SER A 314 18.38 -0.28 -2.75
N ASP A 315 19.13 0.75 -2.56
CA ASP A 315 18.89 2.10 -3.05
C ASP A 315 20.27 2.77 -3.29
N PRO A 316 20.50 3.51 -4.35
CA PRO A 316 19.62 4.07 -5.38
C PRO A 316 19.67 3.35 -6.75
N ASP A 317 20.49 2.33 -6.94
CA ASP A 317 20.84 1.75 -8.24
C ASP A 317 20.10 0.41 -8.44
N GLU A 318 18.79 0.47 -8.74
CA GLU A 318 17.91 -0.68 -8.61
C GLU A 318 17.32 -1.19 -9.91
N ALA A 319 17.29 -2.52 -10.00
CA ALA A 319 16.37 -3.24 -10.87
C ALA A 319 15.28 -3.91 -10.04
N GLY A 320 14.03 -3.74 -10.47
CA GLY A 320 12.89 -4.35 -9.79
C GLY A 320 12.96 -5.88 -9.81
N TYR A 321 12.55 -6.50 -8.72
CA TYR A 321 12.52 -7.95 -8.62
C TYR A 321 11.41 -8.55 -9.46
N ARG A 322 11.75 -9.62 -10.17
CA ARG A 322 10.77 -10.52 -10.80
C ARG A 322 10.29 -11.59 -9.82
N SER A 323 11.00 -11.81 -8.73
CA SER A 323 10.73 -12.91 -7.81
C SER A 323 9.40 -12.73 -7.09
N VAL A 324 8.66 -13.84 -7.00
CA VAL A 324 7.39 -13.97 -6.28
C VAL A 324 7.52 -15.14 -5.32
N VAL A 325 7.13 -14.96 -4.07
CA VAL A 325 7.18 -15.99 -3.05
C VAL A 325 5.86 -16.05 -2.31
N ALA A 326 5.41 -17.25 -1.98
CA ALA A 326 4.22 -17.48 -1.18
C ALA A 326 4.60 -17.92 0.24
N TYR A 327 3.99 -17.29 1.23
CA TYR A 327 4.06 -17.69 2.63
C TYR A 327 2.90 -18.61 2.98
N ASP A 328 3.17 -19.68 3.69
CA ASP A 328 2.17 -20.54 4.29
C ASP A 328 2.40 -20.58 5.81
N ALA A 329 1.41 -20.04 6.55
CA ALA A 329 1.49 -19.92 8.01
C ALA A 329 1.41 -21.27 8.73
N ALA A 330 0.74 -22.28 8.14
CA ALA A 330 0.60 -23.58 8.77
C ALA A 330 1.92 -24.33 8.87
N SER A 331 2.82 -24.10 7.91
CA SER A 331 4.15 -24.74 7.86
C SER A 331 5.29 -23.77 8.18
N ASP A 332 5.03 -22.49 8.36
CA ASP A 332 6.03 -21.42 8.46
C ASP A 332 7.07 -21.50 7.33
N THR A 333 6.60 -21.58 6.09
CA THR A 333 7.50 -21.75 4.94
C THR A 333 7.23 -20.72 3.84
N TRP A 334 8.32 -20.38 3.13
CA TRP A 334 8.29 -19.60 1.90
C TRP A 334 8.53 -20.50 0.70
N THR A 335 7.63 -20.46 -0.27
CA THR A 335 7.74 -21.22 -1.52
C THR A 335 7.86 -20.26 -2.69
N ALA A 336 8.89 -20.46 -3.54
CA ALA A 336 9.02 -19.70 -4.77
C ALA A 336 7.82 -19.99 -5.71
N ARG A 337 7.32 -18.96 -6.35
CA ARG A 337 6.29 -19.02 -7.39
C ARG A 337 6.88 -18.54 -8.72
N ALA A 338 6.12 -18.70 -9.80
CA ALA A 338 6.49 -18.13 -11.10
C ALA A 338 6.76 -16.63 -10.94
N GLY A 339 7.87 -16.16 -11.48
CA GLY A 339 8.26 -14.75 -11.40
C GLY A 339 7.48 -13.89 -12.38
N LEU A 340 7.32 -12.60 -12.06
CA LEU A 340 6.81 -11.59 -12.96
C LEU A 340 7.52 -11.63 -14.32
N LEU A 341 6.82 -11.29 -15.38
CA LEU A 341 7.41 -11.10 -16.71
C LEU A 341 8.32 -9.87 -16.74
N THR A 342 7.92 -8.82 -16.02
CA THR A 342 8.72 -7.59 -15.83
C THR A 342 8.95 -7.34 -14.34
N GLY A 343 10.21 -7.30 -13.92
CA GLY A 343 10.59 -6.98 -12.54
C GLY A 343 10.21 -5.54 -12.21
N ARG A 344 9.65 -5.31 -11.00
CA ARG A 344 9.11 -3.99 -10.63
C ARG A 344 8.98 -3.76 -9.14
N TRP A 345 8.95 -2.47 -8.73
CA TRP A 345 8.57 -2.01 -7.40
C TRP A 345 7.59 -0.83 -7.49
N ALA A 346 6.98 -0.43 -6.38
CA ALA A 346 6.04 0.69 -6.33
C ALA A 346 4.90 0.57 -7.37
N PHE A 347 4.43 -0.64 -7.60
CA PHE A 347 3.37 -0.99 -8.54
C PHE A 347 2.03 -1.19 -7.84
N ALA A 348 0.94 -1.27 -8.59
CA ALA A 348 -0.37 -1.63 -8.08
C ALA A 348 -0.60 -3.15 -8.15
N ALA A 349 -1.17 -3.75 -7.10
CA ALA A 349 -1.56 -5.17 -7.09
C ALA A 349 -2.90 -5.37 -6.39
N ALA A 350 -3.79 -6.18 -6.97
CA ALA A 350 -5.09 -6.53 -6.41
C ALA A 350 -5.39 -8.02 -6.59
N VAL A 351 -6.04 -8.62 -5.59
CA VAL A 351 -6.63 -9.95 -5.72
C VAL A 351 -8.03 -9.81 -6.29
N LEU A 352 -8.28 -10.46 -7.40
CA LEU A 352 -9.60 -10.50 -8.05
C LEU A 352 -10.50 -11.53 -7.37
N PRO A 353 -11.83 -11.41 -7.49
CA PRO A 353 -12.78 -12.38 -6.90
C PRO A 353 -12.59 -13.83 -7.36
N ASP A 354 -11.99 -14.05 -8.54
CA ASP A 354 -11.63 -15.37 -9.08
C ASP A 354 -10.25 -15.88 -8.60
N THR A 355 -9.71 -15.27 -7.55
CA THR A 355 -8.39 -15.55 -6.95
C THR A 355 -7.16 -15.21 -7.80
N LYS A 356 -7.35 -14.68 -9.00
CA LYS A 356 -6.22 -14.14 -9.76
C LYS A 356 -5.65 -12.89 -9.11
N VAL A 357 -4.38 -12.62 -9.36
CA VAL A 357 -3.72 -11.40 -8.89
C VAL A 357 -3.36 -10.54 -10.08
N LEU A 358 -3.94 -9.34 -10.12
CA LEU A 358 -3.60 -8.30 -11.08
C LEU A 358 -2.38 -7.53 -10.56
N VAL A 359 -1.41 -7.27 -11.42
CA VAL A 359 -0.28 -6.36 -11.19
C VAL A 359 -0.17 -5.41 -12.36
N THR A 360 -0.03 -4.11 -12.11
CA THR A 360 0.11 -3.09 -13.17
C THR A 360 1.03 -1.94 -12.76
N GLY A 361 1.71 -1.38 -13.76
CA GLY A 361 2.61 -0.24 -13.57
C GLY A 361 3.84 -0.56 -12.73
N GLY A 362 4.40 0.46 -12.10
CA GLY A 362 5.57 0.41 -11.24
C GLY A 362 6.84 0.88 -11.90
N ALA A 363 7.89 1.03 -11.11
CA ALA A 363 9.24 1.31 -11.55
C ALA A 363 9.97 -0.01 -11.87
N THR A 364 10.81 0.00 -12.89
CA THR A 364 11.57 -1.18 -13.34
C THR A 364 13.06 -1.03 -13.09
N ARG A 365 13.60 0.19 -13.26
CA ARG A 365 15.02 0.51 -13.04
C ARG A 365 15.20 1.94 -12.57
N SER A 366 16.25 2.18 -11.82
CA SER A 366 16.68 3.52 -11.40
C SER A 366 18.20 3.58 -11.24
N GLY A 367 18.76 4.79 -11.14
CA GLY A 367 20.19 5.00 -10.99
C GLY A 367 21.00 4.27 -12.04
N LEU A 368 22.13 3.68 -11.70
CA LEU A 368 23.03 2.97 -12.64
C LEU A 368 22.39 1.75 -13.31
N ALA A 369 21.27 1.25 -12.82
CA ALA A 369 20.53 0.17 -13.46
C ALA A 369 19.63 0.66 -14.61
N ALA A 370 19.30 1.96 -14.68
CA ALA A 370 18.53 2.57 -15.75
C ALA A 370 19.40 2.95 -16.95
N ALA A 371 18.78 3.09 -18.11
CA ALA A 371 19.47 3.57 -19.31
C ALA A 371 19.96 5.03 -19.17
N ASP A 372 19.17 5.85 -18.45
CA ASP A 372 19.56 7.19 -17.98
C ASP A 372 19.63 7.16 -16.45
N PRO A 373 20.84 7.28 -15.84
CA PRO A 373 21.00 7.25 -14.39
C PRO A 373 20.29 8.38 -13.62
N THR A 374 19.86 9.43 -14.31
CA THR A 374 19.12 10.55 -13.69
C THR A 374 17.61 10.34 -13.70
N ALA A 375 17.12 9.29 -14.35
CA ALA A 375 15.70 8.99 -14.52
C ALA A 375 15.33 7.64 -13.88
N THR A 376 14.05 7.49 -13.54
CA THR A 376 13.45 6.20 -13.18
C THR A 376 12.66 5.66 -14.35
N GLU A 377 12.99 4.46 -14.79
CA GLU A 377 12.23 3.77 -15.82
C GLU A 377 10.93 3.22 -15.20
N LEU A 378 9.80 3.54 -15.81
CA LEU A 378 8.49 3.03 -15.43
C LEU A 378 7.94 2.08 -16.49
N THR A 379 7.01 1.23 -16.08
CA THR A 379 6.25 0.37 -16.98
C THR A 379 4.76 0.65 -16.95
N ALA A 380 4.08 0.45 -18.06
CA ALA A 380 2.62 0.38 -18.15
C ALA A 380 2.12 -1.07 -18.12
N ALA A 381 3.02 -2.03 -18.16
CA ALA A 381 2.69 -3.45 -18.32
C ALA A 381 1.77 -3.95 -17.21
N THR A 382 0.71 -4.65 -17.63
CA THR A 382 -0.22 -5.35 -16.77
C THR A 382 0.01 -6.86 -16.89
N GLU A 383 0.03 -7.54 -15.75
CA GLU A 383 0.22 -8.98 -15.66
C GLU A 383 -0.83 -9.60 -14.73
N LEU A 384 -1.30 -10.78 -15.08
CA LEU A 384 -2.22 -11.58 -14.28
C LEU A 384 -1.55 -12.87 -13.82
N PHE A 385 -1.63 -13.14 -12.53
CA PHE A 385 -1.21 -14.42 -11.93
C PHE A 385 -2.42 -15.28 -11.69
N ASP A 386 -2.38 -16.52 -12.19
CA ASP A 386 -3.39 -17.52 -11.85
C ASP A 386 -2.98 -18.21 -10.53
N GLY A 387 -3.69 -17.87 -9.46
CA GLY A 387 -3.49 -18.43 -8.12
C GLY A 387 -4.15 -19.77 -7.87
N SER A 388 -4.82 -20.36 -8.84
CA SER A 388 -5.62 -21.61 -8.67
C SER A 388 -4.80 -22.88 -8.37
N GLY A 389 -3.55 -22.75 -8.00
CA GLY A 389 -2.65 -23.84 -7.57
C GLY A 389 -1.66 -23.41 -6.49
N ALA A 390 -1.92 -22.30 -5.82
CA ALA A 390 -1.00 -21.70 -4.83
C ALA A 390 -1.27 -22.17 -3.40
#